data_7b88a679783498e0a392c02cdf8adc8e
#
_entry.id   7b88a679783498e0a392c02cdf8adc8e
#
_cell.length_a   1.000
_cell.length_b   1.000
_cell.length_c   1.000
_cell.angle_alpha   90.00
_cell.angle_beta   90.00
_cell.angle_gamma   90.00
#
_symmetry.space_group_name_H-M   'P 1'
#
loop_
_entity.id
_entity.type
_entity.pdbx_description
1 polymer ?
#
loop_
_entity_poly.entity_id
_entity_poly.type
_entity_poly.pdbx_seq_one_letter_code
_entity_poly.pdbx_strand_id
1 'polypeptide(L)'
;MSESSWKLKEFIHAVPLASSTLAVYQRDLEAFVSWADRFGVSSPDAVTRVTLRRYLATLTTKAMAPRTIARKAAAIRRYFAWMTLHGLLATDPSAGISSPRGPAKLPRILTADELQQLIDEPSAAALAQPAIAARDAAVLELLYGSGLRVSELCGLNLNSLELDRRRLTVWGKGSKQRVVPISEPAAQALSVWIGSQREAFLQKFLKESTGQSQAEFSQAMFHNRRLVRLNPRDVRRILDARSPIPTHPHALRHTFATHLLDGGADLRVVQELLGHSDLATTQIYTHVSRERLRTVFESSHPRA
;
A
#
# COMPACT_ATOMS: atom_id res chain seq x y z
N MET A 1 27.48 -21.22 7.89
CA MET A 1 28.63 -20.30 8.21
C MET A 1 28.74 -19.10 7.26
N SER A 2 27.89 -18.94 6.24
CA SER A 2 28.02 -17.87 5.22
C SER A 2 27.35 -16.52 5.56
N GLU A 3 26.43 -16.44 6.52
CA GLU A 3 25.72 -15.18 6.84
C GLU A 3 26.64 -14.09 7.41
N SER A 4 27.72 -14.46 8.09
CA SER A 4 28.64 -13.49 8.74
C SER A 4 29.45 -12.68 7.73
N SER A 5 29.83 -13.26 6.58
CA SER A 5 30.63 -12.56 5.56
C SER A 5 29.85 -11.51 4.77
N TRP A 6 28.54 -11.74 4.55
CA TRP A 6 27.68 -10.85 3.76
C TRP A 6 27.15 -9.63 4.52
N LYS A 7 27.30 -9.55 5.83
CA LYS A 7 26.88 -8.39 6.64
C LYS A 7 25.47 -7.84 6.35
N LEU A 8 24.52 -8.73 5.94
CA LEU A 8 23.17 -8.33 5.55
C LEU A 8 22.43 -7.66 6.70
N LYS A 9 22.59 -8.15 7.93
CA LYS A 9 21.97 -7.57 9.12
C LYS A 9 22.47 -6.15 9.37
N GLU A 10 23.79 -5.94 9.25
CA GLU A 10 24.40 -4.61 9.39
C GLU A 10 23.86 -3.64 8.36
N PHE A 11 23.78 -4.07 7.08
CA PHE A 11 23.18 -3.27 6.01
C PHE A 11 21.73 -2.89 6.32
N ILE A 12 20.89 -3.84 6.72
CA ILE A 12 19.47 -3.61 7.01
C ILE A 12 19.30 -2.60 8.16
N HIS A 13 20.15 -2.64 9.18
CA HIS A 13 20.09 -1.69 10.29
C HIS A 13 20.65 -0.30 9.94
N ALA A 14 21.62 -0.23 9.02
CA ALA A 14 22.27 1.03 8.64
C ALA A 14 21.47 1.89 7.65
N VAL A 15 20.57 1.28 6.87
CA VAL A 15 19.90 1.99 5.77
C VAL A 15 18.58 2.63 6.23
N PRO A 16 18.40 3.96 6.11
CA PRO A 16 17.21 4.67 6.55
C PRO A 16 16.05 4.46 5.56
N LEU A 17 15.45 3.28 5.57
CA LEU A 17 14.29 2.91 4.77
C LEU A 17 13.14 2.46 5.67
N ALA A 18 11.91 2.55 5.15
CA ALA A 18 10.74 2.03 5.85
C ALA A 18 10.89 0.52 6.11
N SER A 19 10.44 0.05 7.29
CA SER A 19 10.53 -1.35 7.72
C SER A 19 10.00 -2.35 6.69
N SER A 20 8.90 -2.00 6.01
CA SER A 20 8.34 -2.82 4.92
C SER A 20 9.26 -2.96 3.71
N THR A 21 9.99 -1.90 3.36
CA THR A 21 10.99 -1.92 2.28
C THR A 21 12.22 -2.73 2.69
N LEU A 22 12.68 -2.55 3.94
CA LEU A 22 13.80 -3.31 4.50
C LEU A 22 13.51 -4.81 4.51
N ALA A 23 12.33 -5.23 4.96
CA ALA A 23 11.92 -6.63 4.95
C ALA A 23 11.88 -7.25 3.54
N VAL A 24 11.55 -6.46 2.53
CA VAL A 24 11.57 -6.90 1.12
C VAL A 24 13.00 -6.98 0.61
N TYR A 25 13.84 -5.99 0.90
CA TYR A 25 15.24 -5.97 0.50
C TYR A 25 16.02 -7.10 1.15
N GLN A 26 15.79 -7.38 2.43
CA GLN A 26 16.39 -8.50 3.13
C GLN A 26 16.13 -9.81 2.40
N ARG A 27 14.85 -10.13 2.13
CA ARG A 27 14.48 -11.35 1.39
C ARG A 27 15.07 -11.42 -0.02
N ASP A 28 15.18 -10.27 -0.69
CA ASP A 28 15.76 -10.21 -2.03
C ASP A 28 17.27 -10.48 -2.01
N LEU A 29 17.98 -9.95 -1.01
CA LEU A 29 19.40 -10.15 -0.80
C LEU A 29 19.71 -11.57 -0.32
N GLU A 30 18.94 -12.11 0.62
CA GLU A 30 19.05 -13.51 1.06
C GLU A 30 18.87 -14.48 -0.12
N ALA A 31 17.91 -14.21 -1.01
CA ALA A 31 17.73 -14.99 -2.23
C ALA A 31 18.91 -14.87 -3.20
N PHE A 32 19.56 -13.69 -3.28
CA PHE A 32 20.78 -13.51 -4.07
C PHE A 32 21.96 -14.26 -3.46
N VAL A 33 22.20 -14.13 -2.16
CA VAL A 33 23.26 -14.83 -1.43
C VAL A 33 23.11 -16.35 -1.57
N SER A 34 21.92 -16.88 -1.34
CA SER A 34 21.65 -18.32 -1.52
C SER A 34 21.86 -18.79 -2.97
N TRP A 35 21.62 -17.93 -3.96
CA TRP A 35 21.95 -18.24 -5.35
C TRP A 35 23.45 -18.19 -5.59
N ALA A 36 24.15 -17.16 -5.12
CA ALA A 36 25.58 -16.96 -5.28
C ALA A 36 26.39 -18.13 -4.69
N ASP A 37 26.02 -18.57 -3.48
CA ASP A 37 26.63 -19.69 -2.78
C ASP A 37 26.59 -21.00 -3.61
N ARG A 38 25.47 -21.28 -4.27
CA ARG A 38 25.33 -22.45 -5.17
C ARG A 38 26.24 -22.39 -6.40
N PHE A 39 26.77 -21.23 -6.74
CA PHE A 39 27.71 -21.02 -7.83
C PHE A 39 29.15 -20.76 -7.35
N GLY A 40 29.44 -21.10 -6.08
CA GLY A 40 30.78 -21.00 -5.50
C GLY A 40 31.19 -19.58 -5.13
N VAL A 41 30.26 -18.63 -5.08
CA VAL A 41 30.51 -17.24 -4.66
C VAL A 41 30.03 -17.07 -3.22
N SER A 42 30.96 -17.26 -2.26
CA SER A 42 30.64 -17.34 -0.82
C SER A 42 30.82 -16.01 -0.07
N SER A 43 31.31 -14.95 -0.73
CA SER A 43 31.58 -13.65 -0.10
C SER A 43 31.32 -12.47 -1.06
N PRO A 44 31.03 -11.27 -0.55
CA PRO A 44 30.76 -10.08 -1.37
C PRO A 44 31.92 -9.66 -2.29
N ASP A 45 33.16 -9.82 -1.84
CA ASP A 45 34.37 -9.49 -2.58
C ASP A 45 34.59 -10.41 -3.80
N ALA A 46 34.08 -11.63 -3.76
CA ALA A 46 34.12 -12.55 -4.90
C ALA A 46 33.02 -12.24 -5.95
N VAL A 47 32.09 -11.32 -5.66
CA VAL A 47 31.04 -10.96 -6.61
C VAL A 47 31.57 -10.03 -7.69
N THR A 48 31.40 -10.45 -8.94
CA THR A 48 31.77 -9.66 -10.11
C THR A 48 30.53 -9.13 -10.83
N ARG A 49 30.72 -8.18 -11.75
CA ARG A 49 29.64 -7.73 -12.65
C ARG A 49 29.03 -8.89 -13.46
N VAL A 50 29.86 -9.87 -13.83
CA VAL A 50 29.42 -11.07 -14.56
C VAL A 50 28.51 -11.91 -13.68
N THR A 51 28.87 -12.11 -12.41
CA THR A 51 28.03 -12.80 -11.40
C THR A 51 26.65 -12.18 -11.31
N LEU A 52 26.59 -10.85 -11.18
CA LEU A 52 25.31 -10.13 -11.06
C LEU A 52 24.46 -10.21 -12.35
N ARG A 53 25.09 -10.07 -13.52
CA ARG A 53 24.38 -10.25 -14.80
C ARG A 53 23.81 -11.66 -14.94
N ARG A 54 24.58 -12.68 -14.54
CA ARG A 54 24.15 -14.08 -14.55
C ARG A 54 22.95 -14.31 -13.59
N TYR A 55 22.98 -13.70 -12.42
CA TYR A 55 21.84 -13.74 -11.51
C TYR A 55 20.58 -13.13 -12.12
N LEU A 56 20.68 -11.92 -12.68
CA LEU A 56 19.53 -11.26 -13.32
C LEU A 56 19.02 -12.05 -14.53
N ALA A 57 19.91 -12.62 -15.34
CA ALA A 57 19.53 -13.52 -16.44
C ALA A 57 18.78 -14.76 -15.92
N THR A 58 19.23 -15.36 -14.83
CA THR A 58 18.53 -16.49 -14.17
C THR A 58 17.11 -16.10 -13.73
N LEU A 59 16.90 -14.87 -13.24
CA LEU A 59 15.56 -14.40 -12.87
C LEU A 59 14.66 -14.24 -14.11
N THR A 60 15.23 -13.79 -15.22
CA THR A 60 14.52 -13.69 -16.52
C THR A 60 14.14 -15.07 -17.06
N THR A 61 15.06 -16.02 -17.03
CA THR A 61 14.80 -17.42 -17.45
C THR A 61 13.70 -18.07 -16.58
N LYS A 62 13.63 -17.71 -15.30
CA LYS A 62 12.55 -18.13 -14.40
C LYS A 62 11.22 -17.39 -14.63
N ALA A 63 11.09 -16.63 -15.71
CA ALA A 63 9.92 -15.86 -16.08
C ALA A 63 9.41 -14.93 -14.95
N MET A 64 10.31 -14.40 -14.10
CA MET A 64 9.91 -13.44 -13.08
C MET A 64 9.47 -12.12 -13.71
N ALA A 65 8.44 -11.51 -13.13
CA ALA A 65 7.94 -10.23 -13.62
C ALA A 65 9.06 -9.16 -13.67
N PRO A 66 9.15 -8.36 -14.75
CA PRO A 66 10.21 -7.34 -14.93
C PRO A 66 10.32 -6.39 -13.71
N ARG A 67 9.19 -6.00 -13.12
CA ARG A 67 9.15 -5.18 -11.90
C ARG A 67 9.81 -5.86 -10.69
N THR A 68 9.68 -7.17 -10.58
CA THR A 68 10.35 -7.95 -9.53
C THR A 68 11.85 -7.99 -9.75
N ILE A 69 12.29 -8.20 -10.98
CA ILE A 69 13.71 -8.20 -11.36
C ILE A 69 14.32 -6.82 -11.09
N ALA A 70 13.63 -5.75 -11.49
CA ALA A 70 14.07 -4.37 -11.26
C ALA A 70 14.21 -4.06 -9.75
N ARG A 71 13.27 -4.50 -8.91
CA ARG A 71 13.33 -4.32 -7.46
C ARG A 71 14.52 -5.09 -6.85
N LYS A 72 14.73 -6.35 -7.25
CA LYS A 72 15.88 -7.16 -6.80
C LYS A 72 17.20 -6.53 -7.20
N ALA A 73 17.31 -6.05 -8.44
CA ALA A 73 18.48 -5.30 -8.88
C ALA A 73 18.71 -4.01 -8.10
N ALA A 74 17.64 -3.31 -7.71
CA ALA A 74 17.74 -2.11 -6.87
C ALA A 74 18.23 -2.42 -5.45
N ALA A 75 17.75 -3.52 -4.84
CA ALA A 75 18.24 -3.98 -3.54
C ALA A 75 19.74 -4.33 -3.59
N ILE A 76 20.17 -5.05 -4.62
CA ILE A 76 21.57 -5.42 -4.84
C ILE A 76 22.45 -4.18 -5.03
N ARG A 77 22.04 -3.23 -5.89
CA ARG A 77 22.80 -1.97 -6.07
C ARG A 77 22.95 -1.19 -4.78
N ARG A 78 21.88 -1.09 -4.00
CA ARG A 78 21.92 -0.35 -2.73
C ARG A 78 22.81 -1.04 -1.70
N TYR A 79 22.84 -2.35 -1.68
CA TYR A 79 23.70 -3.14 -0.81
C TYR A 79 25.18 -2.96 -1.18
N PHE A 80 25.56 -3.12 -2.45
CA PHE A 80 26.96 -2.97 -2.86
C PHE A 80 27.46 -1.53 -2.76
N ALA A 81 26.62 -0.54 -3.06
CA ALA A 81 26.94 0.86 -2.82
C ALA A 81 27.19 1.14 -1.33
N TRP A 82 26.39 0.55 -0.42
CA TRP A 82 26.61 0.64 1.02
C TRP A 82 27.93 -0.02 1.44
N MET A 83 28.23 -1.21 0.94
CA MET A 83 29.48 -1.92 1.21
C MET A 83 30.71 -1.08 0.81
N THR A 84 30.67 -0.48 -0.37
CA THR A 84 31.74 0.38 -0.89
C THR A 84 31.87 1.67 -0.08
N LEU A 85 30.75 2.31 0.25
CA LEU A 85 30.74 3.53 1.06
C LEU A 85 31.37 3.32 2.45
N HIS A 86 31.21 2.14 3.03
CA HIS A 86 31.77 1.80 4.35
C HIS A 86 33.17 1.13 4.27
N GLY A 87 33.82 1.16 3.12
CA GLY A 87 35.16 0.60 2.94
C GLY A 87 35.25 -0.92 3.06
N LEU A 88 34.10 -1.62 2.98
CA LEU A 88 34.02 -3.07 3.06
C LEU A 88 34.33 -3.74 1.70
N LEU A 89 34.25 -2.97 0.62
CA LEU A 89 34.64 -3.34 -0.74
C LEU A 89 35.40 -2.19 -1.39
N ALA A 90 36.44 -2.51 -2.16
CA ALA A 90 37.22 -1.51 -2.89
C ALA A 90 36.44 -0.91 -4.07
N THR A 91 35.57 -1.68 -4.70
CA THR A 91 34.79 -1.26 -5.88
C THR A 91 33.37 -1.84 -5.83
N ASP A 92 32.39 -1.10 -6.37
CA ASP A 92 31.01 -1.55 -6.46
C ASP A 92 30.82 -2.43 -7.72
N PRO A 93 30.64 -3.76 -7.60
CA PRO A 93 30.42 -4.64 -8.76
C PRO A 93 29.07 -4.40 -9.44
N SER A 94 28.15 -3.70 -8.80
CA SER A 94 26.82 -3.40 -9.34
C SER A 94 26.75 -2.11 -10.14
N ALA A 95 27.83 -1.33 -10.19
CA ALA A 95 27.88 -0.10 -10.97
C ALA A 95 27.58 -0.37 -12.45
N GLY A 96 26.61 0.37 -13.00
CA GLY A 96 26.18 0.24 -14.40
C GLY A 96 25.39 -1.03 -14.73
N ILE A 97 24.88 -1.76 -13.74
CA ILE A 97 23.92 -2.84 -13.99
C ILE A 97 22.56 -2.23 -14.30
N SER A 98 22.07 -2.49 -15.51
CA SER A 98 20.71 -2.18 -15.92
C SER A 98 19.76 -3.32 -15.54
N SER A 99 18.53 -2.96 -15.16
CA SER A 99 17.44 -3.92 -15.01
C SER A 99 16.42 -3.75 -16.14
N PRO A 100 15.75 -4.83 -16.56
CA PRO A 100 14.74 -4.73 -17.60
C PRO A 100 13.66 -3.72 -17.16
N ARG A 101 13.39 -2.75 -18.03
CA ARG A 101 12.21 -1.90 -17.89
C ARG A 101 11.05 -2.65 -18.52
N GLY A 102 10.11 -3.09 -17.72
CA GLY A 102 8.85 -3.60 -18.23
C GLY A 102 8.05 -2.47 -18.91
N PRO A 103 7.11 -2.81 -19.81
CA PRO A 103 6.20 -1.83 -20.37
C PRO A 103 5.52 -1.08 -19.23
N ALA A 104 5.49 0.25 -19.30
CA ALA A 104 4.73 1.07 -18.39
C ALA A 104 3.24 0.81 -18.70
N LYS A 105 2.60 -0.08 -17.93
CA LYS A 105 1.14 -0.17 -17.98
C LYS A 105 0.57 1.08 -17.34
N LEU A 106 -0.13 1.88 -18.12
CA LEU A 106 -0.94 2.96 -17.57
C LEU A 106 -1.91 2.37 -16.54
N PRO A 107 -2.06 3.00 -15.38
CA PRO A 107 -3.07 2.56 -14.42
C PRO A 107 -4.45 2.58 -15.08
N ARG A 108 -5.23 1.53 -14.86
CA ARG A 108 -6.59 1.46 -15.37
C ARG A 108 -7.47 2.40 -14.54
N ILE A 109 -8.24 3.23 -15.20
CA ILE A 109 -9.32 4.01 -14.62
C ILE A 109 -10.59 3.15 -14.75
N LEU A 110 -11.34 3.04 -13.66
CA LEU A 110 -12.62 2.35 -13.65
C LEU A 110 -13.70 3.25 -14.27
N THR A 111 -14.55 2.68 -15.09
CA THR A 111 -15.73 3.40 -15.62
C THR A 111 -16.77 3.63 -14.54
N ALA A 112 -17.74 4.51 -14.79
CA ALA A 112 -18.85 4.76 -13.87
C ALA A 112 -19.63 3.47 -13.55
N ASP A 113 -19.94 2.66 -14.57
CA ASP A 113 -20.66 1.38 -14.42
C ASP A 113 -19.85 0.36 -13.59
N GLU A 114 -18.53 0.26 -13.85
CA GLU A 114 -17.66 -0.62 -13.08
C GLU A 114 -17.56 -0.21 -11.61
N LEU A 115 -17.57 1.10 -11.33
CA LEU A 115 -17.60 1.63 -9.97
C LEU A 115 -18.93 1.36 -9.30
N GLN A 116 -20.03 1.59 -9.98
CA GLN A 116 -21.38 1.33 -9.49
C GLN A 116 -21.50 -0.15 -9.10
N GLN A 117 -21.15 -1.06 -9.99
CA GLN A 117 -21.16 -2.50 -9.70
C GLN A 117 -20.26 -2.87 -8.52
N LEU A 118 -19.05 -2.29 -8.43
CA LEU A 118 -18.13 -2.59 -7.35
C LEU A 118 -18.62 -2.09 -5.99
N ILE A 119 -19.16 -0.87 -5.93
CA ILE A 119 -19.47 -0.18 -4.68
C ILE A 119 -20.92 -0.42 -4.25
N ASP A 120 -21.88 -0.25 -5.16
CA ASP A 120 -23.31 -0.21 -4.85
C ASP A 120 -23.99 -1.60 -4.94
N GLU A 121 -23.39 -2.57 -5.64
CA GLU A 121 -23.99 -3.88 -5.82
C GLU A 121 -23.31 -4.96 -4.95
N PRO A 122 -23.79 -5.20 -3.72
CA PRO A 122 -23.25 -6.28 -2.90
C PRO A 122 -23.52 -7.64 -3.52
N SER A 123 -22.57 -8.56 -3.48
CA SER A 123 -22.77 -9.92 -3.93
C SER A 123 -23.86 -10.62 -3.10
N ALA A 124 -24.56 -11.60 -3.70
CA ALA A 124 -25.56 -12.39 -2.98
C ALA A 124 -24.99 -13.05 -1.69
N ALA A 125 -23.73 -13.48 -1.72
CA ALA A 125 -23.03 -13.99 -0.56
C ALA A 125 -22.77 -12.93 0.52
N ALA A 126 -22.60 -11.66 0.15
CA ALA A 126 -22.47 -10.55 1.08
C ALA A 126 -23.82 -10.20 1.71
N LEU A 127 -24.92 -10.22 0.94
CA LEU A 127 -26.27 -9.99 1.45
C LEU A 127 -26.67 -11.01 2.52
N ALA A 128 -26.23 -12.26 2.42
CA ALA A 128 -26.44 -13.29 3.42
C ALA A 128 -25.67 -13.03 4.75
N GLN A 129 -24.76 -12.07 4.78
CA GLN A 129 -23.93 -11.74 5.94
C GLN A 129 -23.83 -10.22 6.14
N PRO A 130 -24.86 -9.57 6.71
CA PRO A 130 -24.98 -8.11 6.78
C PRO A 130 -23.76 -7.40 7.38
N ALA A 131 -23.15 -7.96 8.42
CA ALA A 131 -21.97 -7.38 9.05
C ALA A 131 -20.72 -7.40 8.15
N ILE A 132 -20.57 -8.44 7.32
CA ILE A 132 -19.48 -8.48 6.31
C ILE A 132 -19.78 -7.49 5.18
N ALA A 133 -21.03 -7.45 4.72
CA ALA A 133 -21.44 -6.51 3.68
C ALA A 133 -21.21 -5.06 4.09
N ALA A 134 -21.58 -4.68 5.31
CA ALA A 134 -21.38 -3.34 5.86
C ALA A 134 -19.89 -2.97 5.99
N ARG A 135 -19.05 -3.92 6.47
CA ARG A 135 -17.60 -3.71 6.51
C ARG A 135 -17.04 -3.46 5.12
N ASP A 136 -17.40 -4.31 4.17
CA ASP A 136 -16.85 -4.27 2.82
C ASP A 136 -17.32 -3.02 2.07
N ALA A 137 -18.56 -2.59 2.27
CA ALA A 137 -19.07 -1.33 1.74
C ALA A 137 -18.28 -0.12 2.31
N ALA A 138 -18.09 -0.04 3.62
CA ALA A 138 -17.31 1.04 4.24
C ALA A 138 -15.84 1.05 3.75
N VAL A 139 -15.23 -0.12 3.56
CA VAL A 139 -13.86 -0.25 3.00
C VAL A 139 -13.80 0.29 1.56
N LEU A 140 -14.75 -0.07 0.71
CA LEU A 140 -14.76 0.33 -0.71
C LEU A 140 -15.06 1.82 -0.86
N GLU A 141 -16.03 2.34 -0.11
CA GLU A 141 -16.36 3.75 -0.08
C GLU A 141 -15.16 4.60 0.37
N LEU A 142 -14.41 4.19 1.37
CA LEU A 142 -13.22 4.91 1.79
C LEU A 142 -12.08 4.85 0.77
N LEU A 143 -11.89 3.73 0.10
CA LEU A 143 -10.85 3.60 -0.93
C LEU A 143 -11.11 4.51 -2.12
N TYR A 144 -12.35 4.58 -2.57
CA TYR A 144 -12.73 5.41 -3.69
C TYR A 144 -13.11 6.82 -3.26
N GLY A 145 -14.05 6.98 -2.31
CA GLY A 145 -14.59 8.27 -1.91
C GLY A 145 -13.63 9.18 -1.16
N SER A 146 -12.50 8.66 -0.66
CA SER A 146 -11.47 9.45 0.02
C SER A 146 -10.06 9.25 -0.56
N GLY A 147 -9.93 8.42 -1.58
CA GLY A 147 -8.66 8.14 -2.25
C GLY A 147 -7.55 7.62 -1.32
N LEU A 148 -7.89 6.90 -0.25
CA LEU A 148 -6.92 6.41 0.73
C LEU A 148 -5.94 5.41 0.11
N ARG A 149 -4.69 5.43 0.60
CA ARG A 149 -3.80 4.28 0.36
C ARG A 149 -4.31 3.08 1.15
N VAL A 150 -4.16 1.87 0.58
CA VAL A 150 -4.59 0.65 1.28
C VAL A 150 -3.96 0.50 2.67
N SER A 151 -2.71 0.92 2.84
CA SER A 151 -2.03 0.91 4.14
C SER A 151 -2.61 1.92 5.14
N GLU A 152 -3.05 3.08 4.66
CA GLU A 152 -3.72 4.11 5.48
C GLU A 152 -5.08 3.60 5.96
N LEU A 153 -5.88 3.03 5.05
CA LEU A 153 -7.15 2.39 5.39
C LEU A 153 -6.98 1.27 6.43
N CYS A 154 -6.02 0.37 6.21
CA CYS A 154 -5.74 -0.71 7.17
C CYS A 154 -5.27 -0.20 8.53
N GLY A 155 -4.63 0.97 8.57
CA GLY A 155 -4.14 1.61 9.80
C GLY A 155 -5.19 2.37 10.60
N LEU A 156 -6.40 2.56 10.08
CA LEU A 156 -7.45 3.35 10.75
C LEU A 156 -7.86 2.74 12.09
N ASN A 157 -8.03 3.62 13.07
CA ASN A 157 -8.64 3.34 14.35
C ASN A 157 -10.00 4.06 14.45
N LEU A 158 -10.83 3.68 15.41
CA LEU A 158 -12.12 4.35 15.63
C LEU A 158 -11.94 5.86 15.91
N ASN A 159 -10.92 6.21 16.68
CA ASN A 159 -10.59 7.61 16.99
C ASN A 159 -9.99 8.39 15.81
N SER A 160 -9.72 7.73 14.69
CA SER A 160 -9.28 8.40 13.45
C SER A 160 -10.43 9.10 12.73
N LEU A 161 -11.68 8.79 13.09
CA LEU A 161 -12.89 9.28 12.45
C LEU A 161 -13.58 10.38 13.27
N GLU A 162 -13.89 11.48 12.60
CA GLU A 162 -14.79 12.52 13.08
C GLU A 162 -16.00 12.55 12.14
N LEU A 163 -17.00 11.71 12.43
CA LEU A 163 -18.14 11.49 11.54
C LEU A 163 -18.97 12.76 11.32
N ASP A 164 -19.25 13.50 12.38
CA ASP A 164 -20.01 14.77 12.34
C ASP A 164 -19.35 15.83 11.44
N ARG A 165 -18.04 15.76 11.32
CA ARG A 165 -17.25 16.67 10.48
C ARG A 165 -16.89 16.07 9.13
N ARG A 166 -17.35 14.85 8.86
CA ARG A 166 -17.03 14.08 7.66
C ARG A 166 -15.55 14.10 7.30
N ARG A 167 -14.70 13.72 8.26
CA ARG A 167 -13.24 13.72 8.06
C ARG A 167 -12.55 12.56 8.78
N LEU A 168 -11.44 12.14 8.20
CA LEU A 168 -10.54 11.13 8.73
C LEU A 168 -9.14 11.70 8.94
N THR A 169 -8.51 11.34 10.05
CA THR A 169 -7.08 11.55 10.26
C THR A 169 -6.32 10.29 9.88
N VAL A 170 -5.42 10.40 8.92
CA VAL A 170 -4.62 9.26 8.41
C VAL A 170 -3.13 9.51 8.60
N TRP A 171 -2.39 8.40 8.80
CA TRP A 171 -0.94 8.41 8.90
C TRP A 171 -0.31 8.06 7.56
N GLY A 172 0.45 8.97 6.98
CA GLY A 172 1.18 8.76 5.75
C GLY A 172 2.61 8.24 5.97
N LYS A 173 3.38 8.18 4.88
CA LYS A 173 4.80 7.82 4.93
C LYS A 173 5.59 8.80 5.82
N GLY A 174 6.46 8.27 6.68
CA GLY A 174 7.29 9.08 7.59
C GLY A 174 6.51 9.63 8.80
N SER A 175 5.47 8.93 9.24
CA SER A 175 4.67 9.32 10.42
C SER A 175 4.03 10.71 10.33
N LYS A 176 3.80 11.20 9.13
CA LYS A 176 3.07 12.47 8.92
C LYS A 176 1.57 12.22 8.91
N GLN A 177 0.86 12.98 9.71
CA GLN A 177 -0.61 12.99 9.71
C GLN A 177 -1.15 13.92 8.64
N ARG A 178 -2.28 13.54 8.05
CA ARG A 178 -3.13 14.45 7.28
C ARG A 178 -4.60 14.17 7.54
N VAL A 179 -5.41 15.19 7.38
CA VAL A 179 -6.87 15.09 7.44
C VAL A 179 -7.37 14.91 6.01
N VAL A 180 -8.27 13.96 5.80
CA VAL A 180 -8.89 13.64 4.51
C VAL A 180 -10.40 13.78 4.67
N PRO A 181 -11.09 14.51 3.78
CA PRO A 181 -12.55 14.54 3.76
C PRO A 181 -13.10 13.16 3.35
N ILE A 182 -14.29 12.84 3.81
CA ILE A 182 -15.04 11.66 3.39
C ILE A 182 -16.33 12.09 2.69
N SER A 183 -16.69 11.37 1.65
CA SER A 183 -17.94 11.59 0.91
C SER A 183 -19.15 11.24 1.77
N GLU A 184 -20.32 11.75 1.39
CA GLU A 184 -21.58 11.43 2.09
C GLU A 184 -21.86 9.90 2.07
N PRO A 185 -21.73 9.16 0.95
CA PRO A 185 -21.89 7.70 0.94
C PRO A 185 -20.88 6.99 1.87
N ALA A 186 -19.62 7.46 1.93
CA ALA A 186 -18.63 6.91 2.85
C ALA A 186 -19.01 7.16 4.32
N ALA A 187 -19.54 8.34 4.65
CA ALA A 187 -20.02 8.65 6.00
C ALA A 187 -21.19 7.75 6.40
N GLN A 188 -22.16 7.55 5.50
CA GLN A 188 -23.31 6.66 5.71
C GLN A 188 -22.85 5.19 5.91
N ALA A 189 -21.98 4.68 5.05
CA ALA A 189 -21.45 3.33 5.16
C ALA A 189 -20.67 3.12 6.48
N LEU A 190 -19.89 4.11 6.90
CA LEU A 190 -19.18 4.10 8.18
C LEU A 190 -20.15 4.15 9.37
N SER A 191 -21.22 4.96 9.30
CA SER A 191 -22.24 5.02 10.34
C SER A 191 -22.91 3.66 10.55
N VAL A 192 -23.30 3.00 9.47
CA VAL A 192 -23.86 1.62 9.52
C VAL A 192 -22.84 0.64 10.10
N TRP A 193 -21.58 0.69 9.65
CA TRP A 193 -20.55 -0.20 10.13
C TRP A 193 -20.28 -0.03 11.63
N ILE A 194 -20.03 1.19 12.06
CA ILE A 194 -19.62 1.48 13.46
C ILE A 194 -20.81 1.38 14.41
N GLY A 195 -22.01 1.76 13.98
CA GLY A 195 -23.21 1.82 14.84
C GLY A 195 -23.63 0.45 15.36
N SER A 196 -23.77 -0.55 14.51
CA SER A 196 -24.26 -1.87 14.94
C SER A 196 -23.51 -3.05 14.31
N GLN A 197 -23.08 -2.92 13.06
CA GLN A 197 -22.58 -4.06 12.31
C GLN A 197 -21.17 -4.50 12.72
N ARG A 198 -20.35 -3.58 13.21
CA ARG A 198 -19.00 -3.90 13.71
C ARG A 198 -19.07 -4.78 14.96
N GLU A 199 -19.95 -4.47 15.89
CA GLU A 199 -20.14 -5.28 17.10
C GLU A 199 -20.68 -6.67 16.74
N ALA A 200 -21.70 -6.73 15.89
CA ALA A 200 -22.25 -7.99 15.38
C ALA A 200 -21.19 -8.85 14.67
N PHE A 201 -20.28 -8.21 13.90
CA PHE A 201 -19.15 -8.86 13.25
C PHE A 201 -18.18 -9.44 14.29
N LEU A 202 -17.78 -8.65 15.28
CA LEU A 202 -16.85 -9.10 16.31
C LEU A 202 -17.43 -10.26 17.11
N GLN A 203 -18.68 -10.16 17.57
CA GLN A 203 -19.36 -11.22 18.33
C GLN A 203 -19.49 -12.54 17.55
N LYS A 204 -19.83 -12.45 16.24
CA LYS A 204 -19.93 -13.61 15.38
C LYS A 204 -18.64 -14.39 15.33
N PHE A 205 -17.53 -13.71 15.02
CA PHE A 205 -16.23 -14.35 14.83
C PHE A 205 -15.51 -14.66 16.14
N LEU A 206 -15.86 -13.98 17.25
CA LEU A 206 -15.35 -14.32 18.58
C LEU A 206 -15.84 -15.70 19.04
N LYS A 207 -17.09 -16.05 18.74
CA LYS A 207 -17.65 -17.38 19.03
C LYS A 207 -16.96 -18.50 18.24
N GLU A 208 -16.39 -18.16 17.08
CA GLU A 208 -15.69 -19.08 16.20
C GLU A 208 -14.18 -19.18 16.51
N SER A 209 -13.64 -18.26 17.35
CA SER A 209 -12.20 -18.17 17.67
C SER A 209 -11.92 -18.56 19.11
N THR A 210 -11.13 -19.59 19.32
CA THR A 210 -10.61 -19.92 20.66
C THR A 210 -9.34 -19.10 20.93
N GLY A 211 -9.39 -18.15 21.87
CA GLY A 211 -8.22 -17.73 22.63
C GLY A 211 -7.51 -16.42 22.28
N GLN A 212 -8.16 -15.39 21.74
CA GLN A 212 -7.52 -14.07 21.59
C GLN A 212 -8.08 -13.01 22.55
N SER A 213 -7.18 -12.10 23.01
CA SER A 213 -7.50 -11.06 23.99
C SER A 213 -8.43 -9.99 23.43
N GLN A 214 -9.49 -9.69 24.15
CA GLN A 214 -10.52 -8.70 23.82
C GLN A 214 -10.00 -7.24 23.73
N ALA A 215 -8.86 -6.93 24.36
CA ALA A 215 -8.36 -5.56 24.48
C ALA A 215 -7.79 -4.98 23.17
N GLU A 216 -7.18 -5.81 22.29
CA GLU A 216 -6.63 -5.36 21.00
C GLU A 216 -7.71 -5.09 19.94
N PHE A 217 -8.90 -5.67 20.10
CA PHE A 217 -10.00 -5.52 19.14
C PHE A 217 -10.71 -4.15 19.22
N SER A 218 -10.56 -3.43 20.31
CA SER A 218 -11.36 -2.22 20.57
C SER A 218 -10.98 -1.04 19.68
N GLN A 219 -9.72 -0.92 19.24
CA GLN A 219 -9.22 0.30 18.57
C GLN A 219 -9.27 0.24 17.04
N ALA A 220 -9.00 -0.91 16.42
CA ALA A 220 -9.00 -1.01 14.97
C ALA A 220 -10.38 -0.77 14.37
N MET A 221 -10.46 0.07 13.34
CA MET A 221 -11.72 0.33 12.65
C MET A 221 -12.21 -0.90 11.91
N PHE A 222 -11.32 -1.62 11.24
CA PHE A 222 -11.67 -2.80 10.43
C PHE A 222 -10.90 -4.06 10.84
N HIS A 223 -11.61 -5.19 10.88
CA HIS A 223 -11.07 -6.50 11.17
C HIS A 223 -11.36 -7.50 10.05
N ASN A 224 -10.49 -8.48 9.90
CA ASN A 224 -10.77 -9.65 9.09
C ASN A 224 -11.52 -10.73 9.90
N ARG A 225 -11.92 -11.84 9.25
CA ARG A 225 -12.66 -12.94 9.91
C ARG A 225 -11.90 -13.64 11.03
N ARG A 226 -10.57 -13.42 11.14
CA ARG A 226 -9.74 -13.94 12.24
C ARG A 226 -9.62 -12.92 13.38
N LEU A 227 -10.42 -11.88 13.37
CA LEU A 227 -10.41 -10.77 14.32
C LEU A 227 -9.07 -10.01 14.40
N VAL A 228 -8.19 -10.22 13.46
CA VAL A 228 -6.97 -9.41 13.32
C VAL A 228 -7.29 -8.18 12.49
N ARG A 229 -6.62 -7.07 12.77
CA ARG A 229 -6.71 -5.84 11.96
C ARG A 229 -6.63 -6.18 10.46
N LEU A 230 -7.51 -5.57 9.68
CA LEU A 230 -7.53 -5.74 8.23
C LEU A 230 -6.17 -5.40 7.62
N ASN A 231 -5.70 -6.21 6.69
CA ASN A 231 -4.43 -6.02 6.01
C ASN A 231 -4.62 -5.86 4.49
N PRO A 232 -3.61 -5.40 3.74
CA PRO A 232 -3.74 -5.17 2.29
C PRO A 232 -4.16 -6.40 1.45
N ARG A 233 -3.90 -7.62 1.94
CA ARG A 233 -4.35 -8.86 1.26
C ARG A 233 -5.84 -9.08 1.47
N ASP A 234 -6.34 -8.78 2.67
CA ASP A 234 -7.76 -8.87 2.96
C ASP A 234 -8.56 -7.87 2.12
N VAL A 235 -8.07 -6.63 2.01
CA VAL A 235 -8.66 -5.61 1.13
C VAL A 235 -8.68 -6.06 -0.34
N ARG A 236 -7.61 -6.69 -0.81
CA ARG A 236 -7.59 -7.26 -2.17
C ARG A 236 -8.65 -8.34 -2.34
N ARG A 237 -8.81 -9.24 -1.36
CA ARG A 237 -9.87 -10.28 -1.39
C ARG A 237 -11.28 -9.68 -1.43
N ILE A 238 -11.50 -8.56 -0.72
CA ILE A 238 -12.77 -7.82 -0.79
C ILE A 238 -12.99 -7.32 -2.22
N LEU A 239 -11.99 -6.70 -2.81
CA LEU A 239 -12.07 -6.22 -4.20
C LEU A 239 -12.31 -7.36 -5.19
N ASP A 240 -11.55 -8.46 -5.09
CA ASP A 240 -11.67 -9.63 -5.97
C ASP A 240 -13.06 -10.29 -5.86
N ALA A 241 -13.69 -10.23 -4.69
CA ALA A 241 -15.03 -10.79 -4.46
C ALA A 241 -16.16 -9.85 -4.95
N ARG A 242 -15.90 -8.56 -5.08
CA ARG A 242 -16.91 -7.53 -5.43
C ARG A 242 -16.78 -7.04 -6.86
N SER A 243 -15.60 -7.03 -7.41
CA SER A 243 -15.35 -6.49 -8.75
C SER A 243 -15.60 -7.54 -9.83
N PRO A 244 -16.39 -7.24 -10.84
CA PRO A 244 -16.56 -8.12 -12.00
C PRO A 244 -15.29 -8.24 -12.84
N ILE A 245 -14.36 -7.31 -12.65
CA ILE A 245 -13.11 -7.22 -13.41
C ILE A 245 -11.92 -7.12 -12.42
N PRO A 246 -10.79 -7.78 -12.71
CA PRO A 246 -9.60 -7.70 -11.86
C PRO A 246 -9.20 -6.24 -11.58
N THR A 247 -9.30 -5.82 -10.33
CA THR A 247 -8.93 -4.48 -9.89
C THR A 247 -8.05 -4.52 -8.64
N HIS A 248 -7.56 -3.38 -8.20
CA HIS A 248 -6.72 -3.28 -7.02
C HIS A 248 -6.82 -1.89 -6.36
N PRO A 249 -6.47 -1.74 -5.08
CA PRO A 249 -6.64 -0.47 -4.34
C PRO A 249 -6.03 0.76 -5.02
N HIS A 250 -4.90 0.58 -5.71
CA HIS A 250 -4.28 1.69 -6.46
C HIS A 250 -5.11 2.15 -7.67
N ALA A 251 -5.87 1.23 -8.30
CA ALA A 251 -6.76 1.62 -9.40
C ALA A 251 -7.89 2.52 -8.88
N LEU A 252 -8.52 2.16 -7.75
CA LEU A 252 -9.55 2.99 -7.12
C LEU A 252 -9.03 4.39 -6.76
N ARG A 253 -7.85 4.46 -6.14
CA ARG A 253 -7.23 5.74 -5.81
C ARG A 253 -6.86 6.55 -7.07
N HIS A 254 -6.44 5.90 -8.14
CA HIS A 254 -6.17 6.57 -9.40
C HIS A 254 -7.47 7.08 -10.05
N THR A 255 -8.51 6.26 -10.04
CA THR A 255 -9.85 6.65 -10.50
C THR A 255 -10.39 7.84 -9.70
N PHE A 256 -10.26 7.85 -8.37
CA PHE A 256 -10.57 9.00 -7.52
C PHE A 256 -9.83 10.27 -7.97
N ALA A 257 -8.51 10.18 -8.19
CA ALA A 257 -7.70 11.32 -8.62
C ALA A 257 -8.16 11.85 -9.99
N THR A 258 -8.43 10.94 -10.93
CA THR A 258 -8.87 11.30 -12.28
C THR A 258 -10.25 11.95 -12.25
N HIS A 259 -11.20 11.38 -11.51
CA HIS A 259 -12.55 11.95 -11.41
C HIS A 259 -12.57 13.33 -10.76
N LEU A 260 -11.71 13.59 -9.78
CA LEU A 260 -11.56 14.95 -9.24
C LEU A 260 -11.04 15.92 -10.29
N LEU A 261 -10.02 15.53 -11.08
CA LEU A 261 -9.47 16.37 -12.14
C LEU A 261 -10.50 16.62 -13.25
N ASP A 262 -11.24 15.58 -13.66
CA ASP A 262 -12.31 15.67 -14.65
C ASP A 262 -13.48 16.55 -14.15
N GLY A 263 -13.73 16.54 -12.83
CA GLY A 263 -14.66 17.42 -12.14
C GLY A 263 -14.15 18.88 -11.96
N GLY A 264 -12.97 19.20 -12.52
CA GLY A 264 -12.41 20.56 -12.50
C GLY A 264 -11.54 20.89 -11.29
N ALA A 265 -11.19 19.90 -10.44
CA ALA A 265 -10.27 20.14 -9.33
C ALA A 265 -8.87 20.50 -9.84
N ASP A 266 -8.23 21.46 -9.18
CA ASP A 266 -6.84 21.79 -9.44
C ASP A 266 -5.91 20.62 -9.09
N LEU A 267 -4.94 20.33 -9.98
CA LEU A 267 -3.99 19.22 -9.80
C LEU A 267 -3.27 19.27 -8.45
N ARG A 268 -2.96 20.47 -7.95
CA ARG A 268 -2.27 20.68 -6.68
C ARG A 268 -3.16 20.28 -5.49
N VAL A 269 -4.44 20.66 -5.56
CA VAL A 269 -5.43 20.24 -4.55
C VAL A 269 -5.55 18.72 -4.50
N VAL A 270 -5.63 18.08 -5.66
CA VAL A 270 -5.67 16.61 -5.76
C VAL A 270 -4.40 15.98 -5.19
N GLN A 271 -3.22 16.53 -5.45
CA GLN A 271 -1.95 16.06 -4.90
C GLN A 271 -1.91 16.18 -3.37
N GLU A 272 -2.43 17.27 -2.80
CA GLU A 272 -2.52 17.45 -1.34
C GLU A 272 -3.51 16.48 -0.70
N LEU A 273 -4.71 16.30 -1.27
CA LEU A 273 -5.68 15.28 -0.83
C LEU A 273 -5.07 13.88 -0.81
N LEU A 274 -4.32 13.56 -1.83
CA LEU A 274 -3.63 12.28 -1.94
C LEU A 274 -2.40 12.18 -1.03
N GLY A 275 -1.84 13.27 -0.54
CA GLY A 275 -0.61 13.27 0.27
C GLY A 275 0.60 12.77 -0.52
N HIS A 276 0.85 13.33 -1.68
CA HIS A 276 2.06 13.09 -2.46
C HIS A 276 3.22 13.87 -1.82
N SER A 277 4.22 13.14 -1.30
CA SER A 277 5.37 13.71 -0.60
C SER A 277 6.52 14.17 -1.52
N ASP A 278 6.43 13.94 -2.82
CA ASP A 278 7.46 14.30 -3.80
C ASP A 278 7.10 15.59 -4.54
N LEU A 279 7.10 16.71 -3.82
CA LEU A 279 7.40 17.98 -4.44
C LEU A 279 8.82 18.36 -4.00
N ALA A 280 9.79 18.06 -4.85
CA ALA A 280 11.10 18.67 -4.83
C ALA A 280 10.99 20.14 -5.25
N THR A 281 10.24 20.93 -4.47
CA THR A 281 10.29 22.40 -4.47
C THR A 281 9.58 22.89 -3.22
N THR A 282 10.30 22.87 -2.11
CA THR A 282 10.00 23.70 -0.96
C THR A 282 10.32 25.14 -1.37
N GLN A 283 9.43 25.79 -2.09
CA GLN A 283 9.43 27.23 -2.24
C GLN A 283 8.01 27.76 -2.12
N ILE A 284 7.79 28.35 -0.94
CA ILE A 284 6.89 29.51 -0.72
C ILE A 284 5.57 29.48 -1.51
N TYR A 285 4.62 28.63 -1.09
CA TYR A 285 3.20 28.86 -1.38
C TYR A 285 2.35 28.40 -0.19
N THR A 286 1.50 29.31 0.22
CA THR A 286 0.48 29.15 1.26
C THR A 286 -0.19 27.79 1.21
N HIS A 287 -0.22 27.10 2.36
CA HIS A 287 -1.02 25.90 2.54
C HIS A 287 -2.44 26.14 2.03
N VAL A 288 -2.92 25.27 1.13
CA VAL A 288 -4.34 25.26 0.77
C VAL A 288 -5.12 25.03 2.07
N SER A 289 -6.06 25.93 2.40
CA SER A 289 -6.81 25.78 3.65
C SER A 289 -7.61 24.48 3.63
N ARG A 290 -7.84 23.91 4.79
CA ARG A 290 -8.64 22.67 4.92
C ARG A 290 -10.05 22.85 4.37
N GLU A 291 -10.59 24.05 4.49
CA GLU A 291 -11.88 24.45 3.93
C GLU A 291 -11.86 24.42 2.41
N ARG A 292 -10.81 24.93 1.77
CA ARG A 292 -10.66 24.88 0.33
C ARG A 292 -10.52 23.45 -0.21
N LEU A 293 -9.78 22.61 0.50
CA LEU A 293 -9.68 21.17 0.14
C LEU A 293 -11.05 20.50 0.20
N ARG A 294 -11.86 20.82 1.20
CA ARG A 294 -13.22 20.32 1.35
C ARG A 294 -14.15 20.84 0.26
N THR A 295 -14.15 22.14 0.01
CA THR A 295 -14.97 22.78 -1.03
C THR A 295 -14.67 22.21 -2.42
N VAL A 296 -13.40 22.06 -2.77
CA VAL A 296 -12.99 21.47 -4.06
C VAL A 296 -13.41 20.01 -4.13
N PHE A 297 -13.27 19.25 -3.06
CA PHE A 297 -13.72 17.87 -2.98
C PHE A 297 -15.25 17.77 -3.21
N GLU A 298 -16.04 18.57 -2.48
CA GLU A 298 -17.51 18.59 -2.57
C GLU A 298 -18.00 19.04 -3.95
N SER A 299 -17.29 19.94 -4.64
CA SER A 299 -17.69 20.40 -5.98
C SER A 299 -17.24 19.50 -7.13
N SER A 300 -16.20 18.69 -6.94
CA SER A 300 -15.54 17.98 -8.05
C SER A 300 -15.64 16.45 -7.95
N HIS A 301 -15.95 15.89 -6.79
CA HIS A 301 -16.05 14.44 -6.65
C HIS A 301 -17.46 13.93 -6.97
N PRO A 302 -17.62 12.91 -7.84
CA PRO A 302 -18.95 12.42 -8.27
C PRO A 302 -19.85 11.88 -7.14
N ARG A 303 -19.25 11.56 -5.99
CA ARG A 303 -19.96 11.01 -4.81
C ARG A 303 -19.70 11.86 -3.56
N ALA A 304 -19.44 13.16 -3.69
CA ALA A 304 -19.22 14.06 -2.56
C ALA A 304 -20.47 14.30 -1.73
#